data_5ad57f55a34799acf11ab7fdaf4275bc
#
_entry.id   5ad57f55a34799acf11ab7fdaf4275bc
#
_cell.length_a   1.000
_cell.length_b   1.000
_cell.length_c   1.000
_cell.angle_alpha   90.00
_cell.angle_beta   90.00
_cell.angle_gamma   90.00
#
_symmetry.space_group_name_H-M   'P 1'
#
loop_
_entity.id
_entity.type
_entity.pdbx_description
1 polymer ?
#
loop_
_entity_poly.entity_id
_entity_poly.type
_entity_poly.pdbx_seq_one_letter_code
_entity_poly.pdbx_strand_id
1 'polypeptide(L)'
;MQRTRGGLLADPAEANAPRDATAARDAATDRDALRTEFAFELPRGYVDRDGVVHRSGVMRLATARDELLPLYDARVQENPAYTTVVLLGRVITSLGTLPTVTSDVVENMFASDVAFLQDLYRRVNAEGHARIAVTCPECSHRITVDLAGGRLGES
;
A
#
# COMPACT_ATOMS: atom_id res chain seq x y z
N MET A 1 70.17 -47.63 -4.63
CA MET A 1 70.72 -46.32 -5.02
C MET A 1 69.67 -45.32 -5.12
N GLN A 2 69.59 -44.46 -4.13
CA GLN A 2 69.69 -43.02 -4.22
C GLN A 2 68.45 -42.33 -4.85
N ARG A 3 67.74 -41.60 -4.00
CA ARG A 3 67.70 -40.15 -3.72
C ARG A 3 66.62 -39.47 -4.58
N THR A 4 65.87 -38.54 -4.22
CA THR A 4 65.74 -37.55 -3.15
C THR A 4 64.49 -36.76 -3.42
N ARG A 5 63.78 -36.41 -2.33
CA ARG A 5 63.29 -35.07 -1.94
C ARG A 5 62.65 -34.19 -2.98
N GLY A 6 61.54 -33.67 -2.57
CA GLY A 6 61.01 -32.40 -3.04
C GLY A 6 59.57 -32.20 -2.56
N GLY A 7 59.42 -31.78 -1.31
CA GLY A 7 58.20 -31.23 -0.85
C GLY A 7 58.05 -29.80 -1.31
N LEU A 8 56.87 -29.41 -1.60
CA LEU A 8 56.46 -28.01 -1.52
C LEU A 8 55.04 -27.95 -0.95
N LEU A 9 55.00 -27.31 0.15
CA LEU A 9 53.83 -26.80 0.83
C LEU A 9 53.08 -25.90 -0.14
N ALA A 10 51.79 -26.14 -0.32
CA ALA A 10 50.89 -25.17 -0.87
C ALA A 10 49.99 -24.68 0.24
N ASP A 11 50.03 -23.40 0.50
CA ASP A 11 49.25 -22.64 1.43
C ASP A 11 47.75 -22.83 1.24
N PRO A 12 46.97 -22.90 2.33
CA PRO A 12 45.53 -22.70 2.30
C PRO A 12 45.22 -21.26 2.70
N ALA A 13 45.29 -20.36 1.75
CA ALA A 13 44.77 -19.02 1.94
C ALA A 13 44.05 -18.61 0.66
N GLU A 14 42.77 -18.83 0.63
CA GLU A 14 41.81 -17.94 -0.06
C GLU A 14 40.45 -18.62 -0.11
N ALA A 15 39.61 -18.29 0.83
CA ALA A 15 38.18 -18.34 0.63
C ALA A 15 37.48 -17.60 1.78
N ASN A 16 37.57 -16.31 1.81
CA ASN A 16 36.59 -15.52 2.54
C ASN A 16 36.19 -14.34 1.67
N ALA A 17 35.33 -14.61 0.70
CA ALA A 17 34.58 -13.59 0.01
C ALA A 17 33.29 -13.32 0.77
N PRO A 18 32.94 -12.08 1.05
CA PRO A 18 31.78 -11.74 1.86
C PRO A 18 30.49 -12.04 1.09
N ARG A 19 29.72 -12.99 1.60
CA ARG A 19 28.38 -13.34 1.12
C ARG A 19 27.30 -12.31 1.50
N ASP A 20 27.67 -11.21 2.17
CA ASP A 20 26.72 -10.23 2.70
C ASP A 20 26.33 -9.09 1.74
N ALA A 21 27.01 -8.98 0.58
CA ALA A 21 26.73 -7.89 -0.35
C ALA A 21 25.49 -8.13 -1.23
N THR A 22 25.08 -9.40 -1.38
CA THR A 22 23.93 -9.76 -2.24
C THR A 22 22.61 -9.58 -1.48
N ALA A 23 22.55 -9.96 -0.22
CA ALA A 23 21.37 -9.81 0.62
C ALA A 23 21.00 -8.33 0.88
N ALA A 24 22.00 -7.45 0.97
CA ALA A 24 21.77 -6.01 1.14
C ALA A 24 21.26 -5.34 -0.14
N ARG A 25 21.58 -5.87 -1.31
CA ARG A 25 21.08 -5.36 -2.60
C ARG A 25 19.63 -5.78 -2.84
N ASP A 26 19.26 -6.99 -2.50
CA ASP A 26 17.89 -7.49 -2.64
C ASP A 26 16.92 -6.75 -1.69
N ALA A 27 17.36 -6.43 -0.46
CA ALA A 27 16.58 -5.65 0.49
C ALA A 27 16.43 -4.16 0.10
N ALA A 28 17.38 -3.60 -0.66
CA ALA A 28 17.29 -2.22 -1.17
C ALA A 28 16.38 -2.12 -2.40
N THR A 29 16.36 -3.15 -3.24
CA THR A 29 15.53 -3.21 -4.45
C THR A 29 14.04 -3.34 -4.10
N ASP A 30 13.72 -4.02 -3.00
CA ASP A 30 12.33 -4.20 -2.55
C ASP A 30 11.72 -2.93 -1.93
N ARG A 31 12.56 -1.96 -1.50
CA ARG A 31 12.11 -0.67 -0.96
C ARG A 31 11.75 0.36 -2.03
N ASP A 32 12.20 0.15 -3.25
CA ASP A 32 11.97 1.05 -4.39
C ASP A 32 10.94 0.48 -5.38
N ALA A 33 10.45 -0.74 -5.15
CA ALA A 33 9.37 -1.32 -5.91
C ALA A 33 8.06 -0.58 -5.61
N LEU A 34 7.43 -0.02 -6.63
CA LEU A 34 6.12 0.62 -6.52
C LEU A 34 5.10 -0.36 -5.94
N ARG A 35 4.74 -0.16 -4.68
CA ARG A 35 3.70 -0.96 -4.03
C ARG A 35 2.34 -0.48 -4.50
N THR A 36 1.65 -1.32 -5.25
CA THR A 36 0.34 -1.01 -5.84
C THR A 36 -0.82 -1.69 -5.13
N GLU A 37 -0.56 -2.64 -4.23
CA GLU A 37 -1.57 -3.41 -3.50
C GLU A 37 -1.31 -3.35 -2.00
N PHE A 38 -2.38 -3.20 -1.24
CA PHE A 38 -2.38 -3.01 0.21
C PHE A 38 -3.38 -3.97 0.85
N ALA A 39 -2.87 -4.91 1.64
CA ALA A 39 -3.70 -5.78 2.43
C ALA A 39 -4.36 -5.00 3.57
N PHE A 40 -5.60 -5.36 3.89
CA PHE A 40 -6.35 -4.78 5.01
C PHE A 40 -7.18 -5.83 5.75
N GLU A 41 -7.62 -5.49 6.94
CA GLU A 41 -8.57 -6.26 7.71
C GLU A 41 -9.69 -5.35 8.22
N LEU A 42 -10.94 -5.69 7.89
CA LEU A 42 -12.11 -4.91 8.30
C LEU A 42 -12.35 -5.06 9.80
N PRO A 43 -12.64 -3.98 10.53
CA PRO A 43 -12.94 -4.00 11.95
C PRO A 43 -14.11 -4.92 12.33
N ARG A 44 -15.18 -4.89 11.56
CA ARG A 44 -16.38 -5.72 11.77
C ARG A 44 -16.43 -6.90 10.82
N GLY A 45 -16.17 -6.66 9.54
CA GLY A 45 -16.28 -7.61 8.46
C GLY A 45 -17.63 -7.56 7.75
N TYR A 46 -17.60 -7.90 6.47
CA TYR A 46 -18.80 -8.03 5.65
C TYR A 46 -19.41 -9.42 5.85
N VAL A 47 -20.70 -9.47 6.06
CA VAL A 47 -21.48 -10.73 6.17
C VAL A 47 -22.20 -10.96 4.86
N ASP A 48 -21.90 -12.07 4.18
CA ASP A 48 -22.55 -12.43 2.94
C ASP A 48 -23.95 -13.05 3.17
N ARG A 49 -24.62 -13.44 2.09
CA ARG A 49 -25.97 -14.02 2.13
C ARG A 49 -26.02 -15.39 2.80
N ASP A 50 -24.88 -16.08 2.85
CA ASP A 50 -24.72 -17.39 3.48
C ASP A 50 -24.32 -17.27 4.95
N GLY A 51 -24.16 -16.04 5.46
CA GLY A 51 -23.78 -15.74 6.83
C GLY A 51 -22.27 -15.84 7.08
N VAL A 52 -21.45 -15.94 6.03
CA VAL A 52 -19.99 -15.97 6.14
C VAL A 52 -19.45 -14.58 6.35
N VAL A 53 -18.53 -14.43 7.32
CA VAL A 53 -17.90 -13.14 7.64
C VAL A 53 -16.57 -13.01 6.90
N HIS A 54 -16.45 -11.99 6.06
CA HIS A 54 -15.26 -11.68 5.29
C HIS A 54 -14.58 -10.44 5.89
N ARG A 55 -13.32 -10.56 6.33
CA ARG A 55 -12.57 -9.47 6.95
C ARG A 55 -11.33 -9.08 6.17
N SER A 56 -10.54 -10.07 5.75
CA SER A 56 -9.28 -9.83 5.07
C SER A 56 -9.52 -9.50 3.60
N GLY A 57 -8.88 -8.45 3.11
CA GLY A 57 -8.99 -8.03 1.72
C GLY A 57 -7.75 -7.33 1.22
N VAL A 58 -7.78 -6.96 -0.05
CA VAL A 58 -6.71 -6.21 -0.74
C VAL A 58 -7.32 -5.03 -1.45
N MET A 59 -6.72 -3.87 -1.26
CA MET A 59 -7.01 -2.63 -1.98
C MET A 59 -5.83 -2.30 -2.87
N ARG A 60 -6.09 -1.95 -4.13
CA ARG A 60 -5.05 -1.45 -5.03
C ARG A 60 -5.04 0.07 -5.07
N LEU A 61 -3.93 0.63 -5.55
CA LEU A 61 -3.90 2.05 -5.89
C LEU A 61 -4.99 2.38 -6.91
N ALA A 62 -5.62 3.53 -6.72
CA ALA A 62 -6.56 4.07 -7.68
C ALA A 62 -5.82 4.66 -8.88
N THR A 63 -6.43 4.51 -10.04
CA THR A 63 -6.06 5.25 -11.26
C THR A 63 -7.01 6.43 -11.44
N ALA A 64 -6.62 7.42 -12.23
CA ALA A 64 -7.53 8.54 -12.59
C ALA A 64 -8.87 8.03 -13.15
N ARG A 65 -8.86 6.90 -13.87
CA ARG A 65 -10.08 6.27 -14.39
C ARG A 65 -11.02 5.81 -13.29
N ASP A 66 -10.49 5.34 -12.15
CA ASP A 66 -11.31 4.88 -11.04
C ASP A 66 -12.04 6.03 -10.34
N GLU A 67 -11.46 7.22 -10.35
CA GLU A 67 -12.08 8.43 -9.81
C GLU A 67 -13.07 9.08 -10.79
N LEU A 68 -12.80 8.97 -12.10
CA LEU A 68 -13.64 9.60 -13.12
C LEU A 68 -14.89 8.78 -13.46
N LEU A 69 -14.78 7.45 -13.55
CA LEU A 69 -15.89 6.60 -13.95
C LEU A 69 -17.11 6.66 -13.00
N PRO A 70 -16.95 6.78 -11.68
CA PRO A 70 -18.10 6.96 -10.77
C PRO A 70 -18.96 8.16 -11.12
N LEU A 71 -18.39 9.23 -11.71
CA LEU A 71 -19.14 10.44 -12.07
C LEU A 71 -20.18 10.20 -13.17
N TYR A 72 -20.06 9.10 -13.93
CA TYR A 72 -21.03 8.68 -14.94
C TYR A 72 -22.07 7.69 -14.40
N ASP A 73 -21.94 7.24 -13.15
CA ASP A 73 -22.92 6.34 -12.53
C ASP A 73 -24.19 7.12 -12.17
N ALA A 74 -25.35 6.61 -12.59
CA ALA A 74 -26.64 7.25 -12.34
C ALA A 74 -26.89 7.46 -10.84
N ARG A 75 -26.50 6.51 -9.98
CA ARG A 75 -26.64 6.60 -8.52
C ARG A 75 -25.83 7.75 -7.94
N VAL A 76 -24.63 8.01 -8.49
CA VAL A 76 -23.78 9.13 -8.10
C VAL A 76 -24.36 10.46 -8.55
N GLN A 77 -24.98 10.50 -9.75
CA GLN A 77 -25.63 11.71 -10.25
C GLN A 77 -26.87 12.07 -9.42
N GLU A 78 -27.62 11.07 -8.96
CA GLU A 78 -28.76 11.27 -8.07
C GLU A 78 -28.33 11.63 -6.63
N ASN A 79 -27.25 11.00 -6.15
CA ASN A 79 -26.72 11.24 -4.81
C ASN A 79 -25.16 11.18 -4.81
N PRO A 80 -24.49 12.33 -4.76
CA PRO A 80 -23.01 12.40 -4.78
C PRO A 80 -22.33 11.60 -3.66
N ALA A 81 -23.01 11.32 -2.54
CA ALA A 81 -22.46 10.49 -1.46
C ALA A 81 -22.16 9.05 -1.93
N TYR A 82 -22.82 8.61 -3.01
CA TYR A 82 -22.62 7.29 -3.59
C TYR A 82 -21.25 7.11 -4.27
N THR A 83 -20.56 8.21 -4.58
CA THR A 83 -19.21 8.20 -5.18
C THR A 83 -18.27 7.30 -4.42
N THR A 84 -18.27 7.39 -3.09
CA THR A 84 -17.41 6.56 -2.23
C THR A 84 -17.69 5.07 -2.40
N VAL A 85 -18.94 4.67 -2.44
CA VAL A 85 -19.37 3.28 -2.56
C VAL A 85 -18.91 2.70 -3.90
N VAL A 86 -19.13 3.44 -4.99
CA VAL A 86 -18.71 3.02 -6.33
C VAL A 86 -17.19 2.97 -6.43
N LEU A 87 -16.49 3.98 -5.92
CA LEU A 87 -15.03 4.05 -5.93
C LEU A 87 -14.39 2.87 -5.16
N LEU A 88 -14.85 2.61 -3.93
CA LEU A 88 -14.35 1.50 -3.12
C LEU A 88 -14.57 0.15 -3.81
N GLY A 89 -15.75 -0.07 -4.41
CA GLY A 89 -16.04 -1.28 -5.18
C GLY A 89 -15.13 -1.50 -6.40
N ARG A 90 -14.46 -0.45 -6.87
CA ARG A 90 -13.51 -0.52 -8.00
C ARG A 90 -12.07 -0.80 -7.55
N VAL A 91 -11.67 -0.29 -6.39
CA VAL A 91 -10.28 -0.38 -5.92
C VAL A 91 -10.03 -1.58 -5.01
N ILE A 92 -11.07 -2.17 -4.41
CA ILE A 92 -10.95 -3.40 -3.64
C ILE A 92 -10.93 -4.58 -4.62
N THR A 93 -9.80 -5.28 -4.66
CA THR A 93 -9.59 -6.39 -5.60
C THR A 93 -9.99 -7.74 -5.03
N SER A 94 -9.99 -7.87 -3.70
CA SER A 94 -10.42 -9.08 -3.02
C SER A 94 -10.98 -8.78 -1.62
N LEU A 95 -11.92 -9.61 -1.16
CA LEU A 95 -12.43 -9.60 0.20
C LEU A 95 -12.85 -11.02 0.61
N GLY A 96 -12.08 -11.63 1.51
CA GLY A 96 -12.28 -13.01 1.94
C GLY A 96 -12.35 -13.97 0.76
N THR A 97 -13.43 -14.73 0.69
CA THR A 97 -13.70 -15.71 -0.37
C THR A 97 -14.69 -15.23 -1.44
N LEU A 98 -15.06 -13.94 -1.41
CA LEU A 98 -15.98 -13.39 -2.40
C LEU A 98 -15.34 -13.44 -3.81
N PRO A 99 -16.10 -13.86 -4.84
CA PRO A 99 -15.59 -13.93 -6.21
C PRO A 99 -15.26 -12.54 -6.79
N THR A 100 -16.03 -11.52 -6.39
CA THR A 100 -15.85 -10.12 -6.80
C THR A 100 -16.35 -9.19 -5.72
N VAL A 101 -15.74 -8.02 -5.61
CA VAL A 101 -16.22 -6.93 -4.74
C VAL A 101 -16.85 -5.86 -5.62
N THR A 102 -18.16 -5.73 -5.53
CA THR A 102 -18.94 -4.73 -6.28
C THR A 102 -19.37 -3.59 -5.35
N SER A 103 -19.92 -2.52 -5.93
CA SER A 103 -20.55 -1.46 -5.15
C SER A 103 -21.66 -1.97 -4.22
N ASP A 104 -22.39 -3.01 -4.63
CA ASP A 104 -23.44 -3.61 -3.79
C ASP A 104 -22.86 -4.28 -2.52
N VAL A 105 -21.68 -4.88 -2.63
CA VAL A 105 -20.97 -5.43 -1.46
C VAL A 105 -20.60 -4.30 -0.50
N VAL A 106 -20.03 -3.21 -1.03
CA VAL A 106 -19.62 -2.05 -0.22
C VAL A 106 -20.82 -1.37 0.44
N GLU A 107 -21.94 -1.24 -0.28
CA GLU A 107 -23.18 -0.64 0.23
C GLU A 107 -23.75 -1.41 1.42
N ASN A 108 -23.59 -2.73 1.43
CA ASN A 108 -24.08 -3.60 2.50
C ASN A 108 -23.06 -3.84 3.62
N MET A 109 -21.91 -3.16 3.62
CA MET A 109 -20.96 -3.18 4.74
C MET A 109 -21.43 -2.34 5.92
N PHE A 110 -20.93 -2.63 7.10
CA PHE A 110 -21.13 -1.75 8.25
C PHE A 110 -20.49 -0.38 8.01
N ALA A 111 -21.14 0.68 8.47
CA ALA A 111 -20.65 2.05 8.29
C ALA A 111 -19.22 2.25 8.84
N SER A 112 -18.87 1.55 9.93
CA SER A 112 -17.52 1.57 10.49
C SER A 112 -16.47 0.99 9.55
N ASP A 113 -16.82 -0.05 8.79
CA ASP A 113 -15.91 -0.68 7.84
C ASP A 113 -15.74 0.18 6.59
N VAL A 114 -16.81 0.82 6.12
CA VAL A 114 -16.74 1.81 5.04
C VAL A 114 -15.86 3.00 5.43
N ALA A 115 -16.01 3.53 6.65
CA ALA A 115 -15.18 4.62 7.15
C ALA A 115 -13.69 4.20 7.23
N PHE A 116 -13.40 3.00 7.71
CA PHE A 116 -12.04 2.44 7.72
C PHE A 116 -11.45 2.34 6.30
N LEU A 117 -12.22 1.85 5.34
CA LEU A 117 -11.78 1.73 3.93
C LEU A 117 -11.55 3.10 3.28
N GLN A 118 -12.36 4.11 3.61
CA GLN A 118 -12.14 5.49 3.16
C GLN A 118 -10.82 6.07 3.71
N ASP A 119 -10.52 5.82 4.99
CA ASP A 119 -9.27 6.25 5.60
C ASP A 119 -8.06 5.53 5.01
N LEU A 120 -8.19 4.23 4.76
CA LEU A 120 -7.16 3.45 4.07
C LEU A 120 -6.93 4.01 2.65
N TYR A 121 -8.01 4.21 1.87
CA TYR A 121 -7.95 4.78 0.52
C TYR A 121 -7.19 6.10 0.49
N ARG A 122 -7.53 7.03 1.39
CA ARG A 122 -6.84 8.32 1.50
C ARG A 122 -5.36 8.15 1.81
N ARG A 123 -5.00 7.28 2.72
CA ARG A 123 -3.59 7.03 3.09
C ARG A 123 -2.77 6.46 1.94
N VAL A 124 -3.27 5.41 1.28
CA VAL A 124 -2.51 4.73 0.23
C VAL A 124 -2.38 5.55 -1.05
N ASN A 125 -3.38 6.39 -1.36
CA ASN A 125 -3.36 7.24 -2.55
C ASN A 125 -2.74 8.63 -2.30
N ALA A 126 -2.50 9.02 -1.03
CA ALA A 126 -1.83 10.27 -0.68
C ALA A 126 -0.29 10.14 -0.64
N GLU A 127 0.25 8.93 -0.75
CA GLU A 127 1.71 8.73 -0.74
C GLU A 127 2.34 9.41 -1.96
N GLY A 128 3.12 10.45 -1.69
CA GLY A 128 3.96 11.14 -2.67
C GLY A 128 3.72 12.62 -2.88
N HIS A 129 2.69 13.23 -2.36
CA HIS A 129 2.40 14.61 -2.72
C HIS A 129 2.33 15.62 -1.63
N ALA A 130 2.57 15.32 -0.38
CA ALA A 130 2.18 16.34 0.56
C ALA A 130 3.06 16.52 1.78
N ARG A 131 4.26 16.01 1.81
CA ARG A 131 5.18 16.25 2.91
C ARG A 131 6.31 17.17 2.50
N ILE A 132 6.25 18.41 2.95
CA ILE A 132 7.35 19.37 2.81
C ILE A 132 8.09 19.45 4.14
N ALA A 133 9.41 19.21 4.11
CA ALA A 133 10.27 19.49 5.24
C ALA A 133 10.53 20.99 5.29
N VAL A 134 10.02 21.67 6.31
CA VAL A 134 10.25 23.08 6.57
C VAL A 134 11.21 23.22 7.74
N THR A 135 12.25 24.03 7.60
CA THR A 135 13.17 24.35 8.69
C THR A 135 12.76 25.67 9.30
N CYS A 136 12.53 25.68 10.61
CA CYS A 136 12.23 26.91 11.33
C CYS A 136 13.43 27.89 11.24
N PRO A 137 13.24 29.14 10.78
CA PRO A 137 14.33 30.08 10.63
C PRO A 137 14.93 30.55 11.99
N GLU A 138 14.19 30.42 13.08
CA GLU A 138 14.65 30.88 14.40
C GLU A 138 15.38 29.81 15.20
N CYS A 139 14.91 28.53 15.14
CA CYS A 139 15.51 27.47 15.95
C CYS A 139 16.11 26.32 15.14
N SER A 140 16.10 26.41 13.81
CA SER A 140 16.60 25.40 12.87
C SER A 140 15.96 24.00 13.05
N HIS A 141 14.87 23.92 13.79
CA HIS A 141 14.13 22.66 13.94
C HIS A 141 13.44 22.29 12.62
N ARG A 142 13.60 21.02 12.19
CA ARG A 142 13.01 20.51 10.96
C ARG A 142 11.63 19.94 11.27
N ILE A 143 10.60 20.52 10.69
CA ILE A 143 9.20 20.08 10.82
C ILE A 143 8.76 19.54 9.48
N THR A 144 8.11 18.38 9.47
CA THR A 144 7.45 17.85 8.28
C THR A 144 5.98 18.29 8.31
N VAL A 145 5.59 19.11 7.36
CA VAL A 145 4.22 19.60 7.20
C VAL A 145 3.54 18.77 6.12
N ASP A 146 2.37 18.20 6.47
CA ASP A 146 1.52 17.49 5.52
C ASP A 146 0.59 18.52 4.84
N LEU A 147 0.73 18.68 3.53
CA LEU A 147 -0.07 19.63 2.74
C LEU A 147 -1.42 19.04 2.28
N ALA A 148 -1.64 17.75 2.44
CA ALA A 148 -2.87 17.10 1.98
C ALA A 148 -4.11 17.46 2.81
N GLY A 149 -3.96 18.16 3.94
CA GLY A 149 -5.05 18.53 4.85
C GLY A 149 -5.51 20.00 4.77
N GLY A 150 -4.87 20.82 3.94
CA GLY A 150 -5.21 22.24 3.83
C GLY A 150 -6.41 22.47 2.92
N ARG A 151 -7.61 22.70 3.46
CA ARG A 151 -8.66 23.43 2.75
C ARG A 151 -8.10 24.82 2.41
N LEU A 152 -7.91 25.06 1.11
CA LEU A 152 -7.65 26.41 0.60
C LEU A 152 -8.94 27.23 0.74
N GLY A 153 -8.93 28.19 1.66
CA GLY A 153 -9.74 29.38 1.56
C GLY A 153 -11.14 29.31 2.12
N GLU A 154 -11.28 29.72 3.35
CA GLU A 154 -12.40 30.59 3.70
C GLU A 154 -11.80 31.85 4.37
N SER A 155 -11.82 32.91 3.59
CA SER A 155 -11.77 34.29 4.09
C SER A 155 -13.19 34.76 4.25
#